data_a40d187d972f98284970687ac1a6293f
#
_entry.id   a40d187d972f98284970687ac1a6293f
#
_cell.length_a   1.000
_cell.length_b   1.000
_cell.length_c   1.000
_cell.angle_alpha   90.00
_cell.angle_beta   90.00
_cell.angle_gamma   90.00
#
_symmetry.space_group_name_H-M   'P 1'
#
loop_
_entity.id
_entity.type
_entity.pdbx_description
1 polymer ?
#
loop_
_entity_poly.entity_id
_entity_poly.type
_entity_poly.pdbx_seq_one_letter_code
_entity_poly.pdbx_strand_id
1 'polypeptide(L)'
;MHIGIDFGAKLSGTTAICMGVVGERLEVACSKKGQDADHFLNAALKGKAPATVCIDAPLSLPLAYRQAQMVPDFFYREADRQIKAMSPLFLGGLTARACRLAHEWSKQGFSVFEGYPGGLIKSLKQVPEYKTTKAALPPFQAFLETTLQTSIPELNSWHEADAVLAWWIGSRIEQQAATSIGNPNEGLIWI
;
A
#
# COMPACT_ATOMS: atom_id res chain seq x y z
N MET A 1 -12.09 7.86 7.62
CA MET A 1 -10.75 7.39 8.08
C MET A 1 -10.14 6.55 6.98
N HIS A 2 -8.86 6.72 6.69
CA HIS A 2 -8.13 5.92 5.71
C HIS A 2 -6.98 5.19 6.40
N ILE A 3 -6.59 4.06 5.84
CA ILE A 3 -5.51 3.21 6.36
C ILE A 3 -4.58 2.90 5.19
N GLY A 4 -3.29 3.20 5.36
CA GLY A 4 -2.24 2.87 4.41
C GLY A 4 -1.28 1.86 5.02
N ILE A 5 -0.87 0.87 4.24
CA ILE A 5 0.00 -0.21 4.70
C ILE A 5 1.15 -0.41 3.69
N ASP A 6 2.38 -0.29 4.16
CA ASP A 6 3.57 -0.86 3.51
C ASP A 6 3.76 -2.28 4.02
N PHE A 7 3.60 -3.27 3.14
CA PHE A 7 3.47 -4.67 3.55
C PHE A 7 4.75 -5.48 3.34
N GLY A 8 5.49 -5.63 4.40
CA GLY A 8 6.77 -6.35 4.41
C GLY A 8 6.69 -7.85 4.72
N ALA A 9 7.86 -8.48 4.77
CA ALA A 9 7.98 -9.88 5.15
C ALA A 9 7.57 -10.11 6.61
N LYS A 10 7.05 -11.30 6.90
CA LYS A 10 6.30 -11.61 8.13
C LYS A 10 7.01 -11.26 9.44
N LEU A 11 8.32 -11.49 9.50
CA LEU A 11 9.12 -11.29 10.73
C LEU A 11 10.25 -10.27 10.57
N SER A 12 10.27 -9.54 9.44
CA SER A 12 11.37 -8.61 9.12
C SER A 12 11.36 -7.32 9.94
N GLY A 13 10.20 -6.91 10.46
CA GLY A 13 10.04 -5.60 11.08
C GLY A 13 9.95 -4.46 10.06
N THR A 14 9.49 -4.75 8.84
CA THR A 14 9.38 -3.80 7.73
C THR A 14 7.94 -3.52 7.32
N THR A 15 6.95 -4.02 8.04
CA THR A 15 5.55 -3.68 7.80
C THR A 15 5.17 -2.45 8.60
N ALA A 16 4.73 -1.41 7.90
CA ALA A 16 4.28 -0.17 8.50
C ALA A 16 2.79 0.08 8.20
N ILE A 17 2.12 0.78 9.11
CA ILE A 17 0.72 1.19 8.98
C ILE A 17 0.60 2.69 9.29
N CYS A 18 -0.18 3.39 8.47
CA CYS A 18 -0.59 4.77 8.67
C CYS A 18 -2.11 4.84 8.77
N MET A 19 -2.64 5.56 9.75
CA MET A 19 -4.08 5.71 9.96
C MET A 19 -4.43 7.16 10.25
N GLY A 20 -5.59 7.61 9.78
CA GLY A 20 -6.11 8.93 10.11
C GLY A 20 -7.13 9.47 9.13
N VAL A 21 -7.47 10.72 9.34
CA VAL A 21 -8.37 11.52 8.51
C VAL A 21 -7.57 12.67 7.90
N VAL A 22 -7.90 13.06 6.68
CA VAL A 22 -7.27 14.20 6.00
C VAL A 22 -7.47 15.48 6.83
N GLY A 23 -6.39 16.24 7.04
CA GLY A 23 -6.40 17.46 7.84
C GLY A 23 -6.17 17.25 9.35
N GLU A 24 -6.15 16.01 9.83
CA GLU A 24 -5.83 15.68 11.21
C GLU A 24 -4.42 15.08 11.32
N ARG A 25 -3.91 14.98 12.56
CA ARG A 25 -2.62 14.31 12.80
C ARG A 25 -2.75 12.80 12.52
N LEU A 26 -1.87 12.28 11.68
CA LEU A 26 -1.81 10.85 11.39
C LEU A 26 -1.19 10.04 12.53
N GLU A 27 -1.60 8.80 12.63
CA GLU A 27 -0.95 7.76 13.44
C GLU A 27 -0.11 6.88 12.52
N VAL A 28 1.18 6.74 12.81
CA VAL A 28 2.10 5.87 12.06
C VAL A 28 2.79 4.91 13.01
N ALA A 29 2.82 3.65 12.64
CA ALA A 29 3.51 2.61 13.42
C ALA A 29 4.18 1.59 12.49
N CYS A 30 5.28 1.01 12.96
CA CYS A 30 6.00 -0.03 12.24
C CYS A 30 6.15 -1.28 13.11
N SER A 31 6.03 -2.47 12.52
CA SER A 31 6.29 -3.72 13.20
C SER A 31 7.76 -3.83 13.62
N LYS A 32 8.04 -4.58 14.66
CA LYS A 32 9.41 -4.83 15.12
C LYS A 32 9.97 -6.11 14.51
N LYS A 33 11.28 -6.18 14.35
CA LYS A 33 11.96 -7.43 13.93
C LYS A 33 11.58 -8.58 14.87
N GLY A 34 11.16 -9.71 14.29
CA GLY A 34 10.66 -10.86 15.02
C GLY A 34 9.17 -10.80 15.38
N GLN A 35 8.51 -9.66 15.24
CA GLN A 35 7.06 -9.53 15.42
C GLN A 35 6.33 -10.03 14.17
N ASP A 36 5.28 -10.82 14.37
CA ASP A 36 4.39 -11.25 13.30
C ASP A 36 3.63 -10.06 12.74
N ALA A 37 3.94 -9.70 11.49
CA ALA A 37 3.35 -8.54 10.81
C ALA A 37 1.84 -8.68 10.59
N ASP A 38 1.33 -9.89 10.35
CA ASP A 38 -0.10 -10.13 10.16
C ASP A 38 -0.86 -9.91 11.47
N HIS A 39 -0.27 -10.39 12.59
CA HIS A 39 -0.82 -10.16 13.92
C HIS A 39 -0.78 -8.67 14.29
N PHE A 40 0.33 -7.98 13.99
CA PHE A 40 0.49 -6.54 14.21
C PHE A 40 -0.62 -5.75 13.48
N LEU A 41 -0.86 -6.02 12.20
CA LEU A 41 -1.90 -5.34 11.42
C LEU A 41 -3.30 -5.66 11.94
N ASN A 42 -3.60 -6.93 12.22
CA ASN A 42 -4.90 -7.33 12.76
C ASN A 42 -5.18 -6.69 14.13
N ALA A 43 -4.16 -6.54 14.98
CA ALA A 43 -4.28 -5.84 16.25
C ALA A 43 -4.56 -4.34 16.05
N ALA A 44 -3.92 -3.69 15.07
CA ALA A 44 -4.13 -2.28 14.75
C ALA A 44 -5.55 -2.00 14.20
N LEU A 45 -6.12 -2.93 13.43
CA LEU A 45 -7.46 -2.80 12.86
C LEU A 45 -8.59 -3.24 13.81
N LYS A 46 -8.26 -3.98 14.87
CA LYS A 46 -9.26 -4.52 15.80
C LYS A 46 -10.11 -3.41 16.42
N GLY A 47 -11.43 -3.52 16.27
CA GLY A 47 -12.39 -2.56 16.82
C GLY A 47 -12.47 -1.21 16.07
N LYS A 48 -11.72 -1.04 14.98
CA LYS A 48 -11.89 0.12 14.11
C LYS A 48 -13.18 0.00 13.30
N ALA A 49 -13.83 1.12 13.03
CA ALA A 49 -14.95 1.17 12.10
C ALA A 49 -14.49 0.82 10.67
N PRO A 50 -15.39 0.29 9.81
CA PRO A 50 -15.10 0.09 8.39
C PRO A 50 -14.49 1.33 7.74
N ALA A 51 -13.43 1.13 6.96
CA ALA A 51 -12.63 2.19 6.38
C ALA A 51 -12.00 1.72 5.06
N THR A 52 -11.47 2.68 4.29
CA THR A 52 -10.65 2.39 3.12
C THR A 52 -9.25 1.98 3.57
N VAL A 53 -8.81 0.79 3.16
CA VAL A 53 -7.46 0.26 3.37
C VAL A 53 -6.75 0.20 2.03
N CYS A 54 -5.62 0.88 1.91
CA CYS A 54 -4.73 0.77 0.75
C CYS A 54 -3.44 0.06 1.17
N ILE A 55 -3.12 -1.06 0.52
CA ILE A 55 -1.97 -1.88 0.84
C ILE A 55 -0.96 -1.93 -0.31
N ASP A 56 0.31 -1.66 -0.04
CA ASP A 56 1.42 -1.83 -1.01
C ASP A 56 1.82 -3.30 -1.08
N ALA A 57 0.98 -4.08 -1.70
CA ALA A 57 1.21 -5.49 -2.02
C ALA A 57 0.19 -5.97 -3.05
N PRO A 58 0.53 -6.96 -3.91
CA PRO A 58 -0.41 -7.55 -4.84
C PRO A 58 -1.58 -8.23 -4.12
N LEU A 59 -2.80 -7.93 -4.59
CA LEU A 59 -4.04 -8.51 -4.07
C LEU A 59 -4.70 -9.49 -5.05
N SER A 60 -4.06 -9.76 -6.18
CA SER A 60 -4.54 -10.72 -7.18
C SER A 60 -3.39 -11.41 -7.90
N LEU A 61 -3.73 -12.46 -8.62
CA LEU A 61 -2.82 -13.21 -9.49
C LEU A 61 -3.14 -12.92 -10.96
N PRO A 62 -2.18 -13.18 -11.89
CA PRO A 62 -2.42 -13.08 -13.31
C PRO A 62 -3.67 -13.83 -13.76
N LEU A 63 -4.41 -13.25 -14.70
CA LEU A 63 -5.68 -13.79 -15.18
C LEU A 63 -5.52 -15.19 -15.79
N ALA A 64 -4.33 -15.52 -16.30
CA ALA A 64 -3.98 -16.83 -16.82
C ALA A 64 -4.27 -17.99 -15.84
N TYR A 65 -4.21 -17.76 -14.54
CA TYR A 65 -4.57 -18.77 -13.52
C TYR A 65 -6.06 -19.10 -13.46
N ARG A 66 -6.91 -18.25 -14.07
CA ARG A 66 -8.36 -18.44 -14.15
C ARG A 66 -8.86 -18.64 -15.59
N GLN A 67 -8.14 -18.07 -16.56
CA GLN A 67 -8.55 -18.02 -17.96
C GLN A 67 -7.32 -18.14 -18.89
N ALA A 68 -6.55 -19.21 -18.77
CA ALA A 68 -5.28 -19.41 -19.48
C ALA A 68 -5.38 -19.31 -21.00
N GLN A 69 -6.52 -19.70 -21.59
CA GLN A 69 -6.73 -19.66 -23.05
C GLN A 69 -6.86 -18.23 -23.58
N MET A 70 -7.25 -17.26 -22.74
CA MET A 70 -7.48 -15.88 -23.15
C MET A 70 -6.27 -14.96 -22.85
N VAL A 71 -5.50 -15.28 -21.80
CA VAL A 71 -4.38 -14.46 -21.33
C VAL A 71 -3.22 -15.39 -20.96
N PRO A 72 -2.19 -15.52 -21.81
CA PRO A 72 -1.13 -16.52 -21.61
C PRO A 72 0.00 -16.07 -20.67
N ASP A 73 -0.05 -14.87 -20.07
CA ASP A 73 0.98 -14.43 -19.13
C ASP A 73 0.70 -14.96 -17.72
N PHE A 74 1.49 -15.95 -17.31
CA PHE A 74 1.40 -16.55 -15.97
C PHE A 74 2.18 -15.80 -14.90
N PHE A 75 3.03 -14.85 -15.27
CA PHE A 75 3.92 -14.15 -14.32
C PHE A 75 3.43 -12.76 -13.96
N TYR A 76 2.91 -12.01 -14.92
CA TYR A 76 2.55 -10.61 -14.73
C TYR A 76 1.09 -10.36 -15.06
N ARG A 77 0.47 -9.52 -14.27
CA ARG A 77 -0.80 -8.90 -14.60
C ARG A 77 -0.57 -7.74 -15.57
N GLU A 78 -1.61 -7.31 -16.24
CA GLU A 78 -1.57 -6.12 -17.11
C GLU A 78 -1.09 -4.89 -16.33
N ALA A 79 -1.60 -4.68 -15.12
CA ALA A 79 -1.17 -3.59 -14.24
C ALA A 79 0.33 -3.62 -13.97
N ASP A 80 0.90 -4.79 -13.61
CA ASP A 80 2.32 -4.93 -13.32
C ASP A 80 3.20 -4.53 -14.50
N ARG A 81 2.78 -4.90 -15.74
CA ARG A 81 3.47 -4.54 -16.98
C ARG A 81 3.44 -3.04 -17.24
N GLN A 82 2.27 -2.41 -17.06
CA GLN A 82 2.08 -0.99 -17.34
C GLN A 82 2.93 -0.10 -16.44
N ILE A 83 3.02 -0.42 -15.13
CA ILE A 83 3.75 0.42 -14.17
C ILE A 83 5.13 -0.14 -13.80
N LYS A 84 5.55 -1.25 -14.41
CA LYS A 84 6.81 -1.95 -14.11
C LYS A 84 6.91 -2.35 -12.62
N ALA A 85 5.79 -2.82 -12.06
CA ALA A 85 5.77 -3.38 -10.72
C ALA A 85 6.33 -4.81 -10.70
N MET A 86 6.69 -5.28 -9.50
CA MET A 86 7.14 -6.65 -9.32
C MET A 86 5.95 -7.61 -9.46
N SER A 87 6.18 -8.72 -10.15
CA SER A 87 5.19 -9.78 -10.31
C SER A 87 4.70 -10.32 -8.97
N PRO A 88 3.39 -10.55 -8.80
CA PRO A 88 2.84 -11.21 -7.61
C PRO A 88 3.43 -12.61 -7.38
N LEU A 89 3.84 -13.30 -8.45
CA LEU A 89 4.46 -14.63 -8.37
C LEU A 89 5.87 -14.59 -7.78
N PHE A 90 6.65 -13.55 -8.09
CA PHE A 90 7.99 -13.38 -7.52
C PHE A 90 7.94 -12.97 -6.04
N LEU A 91 6.86 -12.31 -5.63
CA LEU A 91 6.59 -12.00 -4.23
C LEU A 91 6.01 -13.21 -3.46
N GLY A 92 5.38 -14.16 -4.17
CA GLY A 92 4.98 -15.47 -3.66
C GLY A 92 4.22 -15.41 -2.32
N GLY A 93 4.85 -15.84 -1.25
CA GLY A 93 4.23 -15.89 0.07
C GLY A 93 3.76 -14.54 0.60
N LEU A 94 4.40 -13.42 0.20
CA LEU A 94 3.94 -12.07 0.54
C LEU A 94 2.58 -11.80 -0.13
N THR A 95 2.45 -12.07 -1.43
CA THR A 95 1.17 -11.96 -2.16
C THR A 95 0.08 -12.80 -1.51
N ALA A 96 0.37 -14.07 -1.19
CA ALA A 96 -0.60 -14.97 -0.58
C ALA A 96 -1.11 -14.43 0.79
N ARG A 97 -0.20 -13.88 1.61
CA ARG A 97 -0.55 -13.25 2.89
C ARG A 97 -1.41 -12.00 2.69
N ALA A 98 -1.04 -11.12 1.74
CA ALA A 98 -1.79 -9.91 1.44
C ALA A 98 -3.22 -10.23 0.97
N CYS A 99 -3.37 -11.16 0.03
CA CYS A 99 -4.68 -11.62 -0.45
C CYS A 99 -5.54 -12.20 0.69
N ARG A 100 -4.95 -13.01 1.59
CA ARG A 100 -5.67 -13.56 2.74
C ARG A 100 -6.15 -12.47 3.68
N LEU A 101 -5.28 -11.53 4.07
CA LEU A 101 -5.64 -10.44 4.97
C LEU A 101 -6.70 -9.53 4.34
N ALA A 102 -6.55 -9.18 3.06
CA ALA A 102 -7.54 -8.38 2.35
C ALA A 102 -8.93 -9.05 2.35
N HIS A 103 -8.98 -10.37 2.14
CA HIS A 103 -10.22 -11.15 2.22
C HIS A 103 -10.83 -11.14 3.63
N GLU A 104 -10.01 -11.34 4.67
CA GLU A 104 -10.44 -11.34 6.06
C GLU A 104 -10.98 -9.94 6.47
N TRP A 105 -10.31 -8.86 6.07
CA TRP A 105 -10.73 -7.48 6.37
C TRP A 105 -11.98 -7.07 5.57
N SER A 106 -12.09 -7.51 4.32
CA SER A 106 -13.31 -7.24 3.53
C SER A 106 -14.55 -7.86 4.17
N LYS A 107 -14.42 -9.03 4.79
CA LYS A 107 -15.52 -9.64 5.58
C LYS A 107 -15.89 -8.85 6.85
N GLN A 108 -14.97 -8.02 7.32
CA GLN A 108 -15.19 -7.12 8.47
C GLN A 108 -15.73 -5.75 8.01
N GLY A 109 -15.98 -5.57 6.71
CA GLY A 109 -16.54 -4.34 6.14
C GLY A 109 -15.51 -3.34 5.64
N PHE A 110 -14.21 -3.62 5.71
CA PHE A 110 -13.19 -2.74 5.14
C PHE A 110 -13.20 -2.83 3.60
N SER A 111 -13.01 -1.69 2.94
CA SER A 111 -12.77 -1.62 1.48
C SER A 111 -11.27 -1.68 1.23
N VAL A 112 -10.76 -2.80 0.72
CA VAL A 112 -9.31 -3.04 0.57
C VAL A 112 -8.89 -2.89 -0.88
N PHE A 113 -7.85 -2.06 -1.12
CA PHE A 113 -7.32 -1.75 -2.43
C PHE A 113 -5.81 -1.99 -2.48
N GLU A 114 -5.32 -2.43 -3.62
CA GLU A 114 -3.89 -2.51 -3.90
C GLU A 114 -3.39 -1.13 -4.33
N GLY A 115 -2.44 -0.57 -3.60
CA GLY A 115 -1.76 0.69 -3.95
C GLY A 115 -0.32 0.47 -4.36
N TYR A 116 0.24 1.44 -5.07
CA TYR A 116 1.65 1.44 -5.43
C TYR A 116 2.29 2.81 -5.14
N PRO A 117 2.84 3.01 -3.93
CA PRO A 117 3.52 4.24 -3.52
C PRO A 117 4.57 4.73 -4.50
N GLY A 118 5.42 3.83 -5.00
CA GLY A 118 6.43 4.15 -6.01
C GLY A 118 5.83 4.65 -7.34
N GLY A 119 4.66 4.18 -7.72
CA GLY A 119 3.90 4.65 -8.89
C GLY A 119 3.34 6.04 -8.66
N LEU A 120 2.75 6.29 -7.50
CA LEU A 120 2.27 7.61 -7.12
C LEU A 120 3.41 8.64 -7.18
N ILE A 121 4.55 8.36 -6.55
CA ILE A 121 5.72 9.26 -6.56
C ILE A 121 6.17 9.59 -8.00
N LYS A 122 6.23 8.60 -8.89
CA LYS A 122 6.59 8.80 -10.31
C LYS A 122 5.59 9.66 -11.07
N SER A 123 4.34 9.71 -10.65
CA SER A 123 3.29 10.53 -11.27
C SER A 123 3.31 11.98 -10.82
N LEU A 124 3.96 12.29 -9.71
CA LEU A 124 4.05 13.64 -9.15
C LEU A 124 5.19 14.45 -9.78
N LYS A 125 5.03 15.78 -9.75
CA LYS A 125 6.07 16.73 -10.17
C LYS A 125 6.82 17.25 -8.94
N GLN A 126 8.13 17.55 -9.11
CA GLN A 126 8.95 18.21 -8.07
C GLN A 126 8.98 17.48 -6.72
N VAL A 127 9.10 16.15 -6.77
CA VAL A 127 9.25 15.33 -5.56
C VAL A 127 10.71 15.37 -5.09
N PRO A 128 10.99 15.54 -3.78
CA PRO A 128 12.33 15.35 -3.23
C PRO A 128 12.87 13.94 -3.45
N GLU A 129 14.15 13.74 -3.16
CA GLU A 129 14.76 12.41 -3.25
C GLU A 129 13.96 11.37 -2.44
N TYR A 130 13.58 10.29 -3.11
CA TYR A 130 12.78 9.22 -2.55
C TYR A 130 13.57 7.91 -2.51
N LYS A 131 13.69 7.31 -1.32
CA LYS A 131 14.41 6.05 -1.07
C LYS A 131 15.89 6.04 -1.49
N THR A 132 16.56 7.18 -1.53
CA THR A 132 17.98 7.26 -1.87
C THR A 132 18.88 7.00 -0.66
N THR A 133 18.69 7.76 0.40
CA THR A 133 19.43 7.67 1.66
C THR A 133 18.49 7.87 2.85
N LYS A 134 18.93 7.52 4.05
CA LYS A 134 18.18 7.84 5.26
C LYS A 134 18.10 9.35 5.50
N ALA A 135 19.11 10.11 5.11
CA ALA A 135 19.14 11.57 5.25
C ALA A 135 18.10 12.30 4.37
N ALA A 136 17.60 11.64 3.30
CA ALA A 136 16.55 12.19 2.46
C ALA A 136 15.13 12.06 3.08
N LEU A 137 14.97 11.30 4.17
CA LEU A 137 13.65 11.07 4.78
C LEU A 137 13.04 12.33 5.43
N PRO A 138 13.76 13.17 6.22
CA PRO A 138 13.17 14.37 6.79
C PRO A 138 12.69 15.39 5.74
N PRO A 139 13.45 15.76 4.68
CA PRO A 139 12.93 16.64 3.63
C PRO A 139 11.76 16.01 2.86
N PHE A 140 11.73 14.69 2.71
CA PHE A 140 10.60 13.98 2.12
C PHE A 140 9.36 14.05 3.02
N GLN A 141 9.52 13.88 4.33
CA GLN A 141 8.42 14.08 5.29
C GLN A 141 7.84 15.50 5.21
N ALA A 142 8.68 16.53 5.20
CA ALA A 142 8.24 17.92 5.07
C ALA A 142 7.46 18.16 3.76
N PHE A 143 7.89 17.54 2.66
CA PHE A 143 7.15 17.53 1.40
C PHE A 143 5.76 16.89 1.54
N LEU A 144 5.67 15.73 2.21
CA LEU A 144 4.39 15.06 2.45
C LEU A 144 3.46 15.92 3.30
N GLU A 145 3.93 16.48 4.41
CA GLU A 145 3.15 17.37 5.29
C GLU A 145 2.59 18.57 4.55
N THR A 146 3.43 19.21 3.72
CA THR A 146 3.03 20.36 2.90
C THR A 146 1.99 19.95 1.84
N THR A 147 2.22 18.83 1.16
CA THR A 147 1.36 18.37 0.07
C THR A 147 0.00 17.88 0.58
N LEU A 148 0.00 17.18 1.70
CA LEU A 148 -1.20 16.60 2.30
C LEU A 148 -1.95 17.56 3.21
N GLN A 149 -1.33 18.69 3.58
CA GLN A 149 -1.84 19.61 4.60
C GLN A 149 -2.25 18.88 5.89
N THR A 150 -1.44 17.90 6.29
CA THR A 150 -1.73 16.96 7.35
C THR A 150 -0.47 16.74 8.20
N SER A 151 -0.60 16.78 9.52
CA SER A 151 0.53 16.57 10.43
C SER A 151 0.90 15.09 10.47
N ILE A 152 2.18 14.79 10.24
CA ILE A 152 2.74 13.44 10.24
C ILE A 152 3.69 13.33 11.44
N PRO A 153 3.63 12.26 12.27
CA PRO A 153 4.64 12.03 13.30
C PRO A 153 6.02 11.83 12.66
N GLU A 154 7.08 12.03 13.41
CA GLU A 154 8.45 11.80 12.92
C GLU A 154 8.59 10.40 12.32
N LEU A 155 8.97 10.34 11.04
CA LEU A 155 9.18 9.09 10.32
C LEU A 155 10.60 8.59 10.52
N ASN A 156 10.74 7.31 10.89
CA ASN A 156 12.03 6.68 11.19
C ASN A 156 12.54 5.79 10.05
N SER A 157 11.69 5.50 9.08
CA SER A 157 11.99 4.59 7.98
C SER A 157 11.21 4.94 6.71
N TRP A 158 11.72 4.50 5.57
CA TRP A 158 11.01 4.56 4.30
C TRP A 158 9.75 3.70 4.27
N HIS A 159 9.66 2.65 5.10
CA HIS A 159 8.46 1.85 5.27
C HIS A 159 7.31 2.68 5.86
N GLU A 160 7.61 3.52 6.84
CA GLU A 160 6.63 4.45 7.40
C GLU A 160 6.20 5.51 6.38
N ALA A 161 7.13 6.01 5.56
CA ALA A 161 6.81 6.94 4.48
C ALA A 161 5.92 6.29 3.40
N ASP A 162 6.19 5.03 3.04
CA ASP A 162 5.35 4.30 2.08
C ASP A 162 3.95 4.01 2.65
N ALA A 163 3.84 3.74 3.95
CA ALA A 163 2.54 3.60 4.59
C ALA A 163 1.73 4.92 4.53
N VAL A 164 2.38 6.08 4.68
CA VAL A 164 1.74 7.40 4.48
C VAL A 164 1.32 7.60 3.02
N LEU A 165 2.17 7.21 2.06
CA LEU A 165 1.81 7.27 0.64
C LEU A 165 0.64 6.33 0.29
N ALA A 166 0.62 5.12 0.83
CA ALA A 166 -0.51 4.20 0.67
C ALA A 166 -1.79 4.78 1.30
N TRP A 167 -1.69 5.40 2.49
CA TRP A 167 -2.78 6.14 3.10
C TRP A 167 -3.30 7.26 2.18
N TRP A 168 -2.40 8.01 1.56
CA TRP A 168 -2.76 9.06 0.61
C TRP A 168 -3.47 8.50 -0.62
N ILE A 169 -2.98 7.39 -1.21
CA ILE A 169 -3.68 6.70 -2.30
C ILE A 169 -5.10 6.32 -1.86
N GLY A 170 -5.26 5.74 -0.67
CA GLY A 170 -6.57 5.38 -0.11
C GLY A 170 -7.52 6.58 0.02
N SER A 171 -7.02 7.72 0.48
CA SER A 171 -7.81 8.96 0.56
C SER A 171 -8.25 9.46 -0.82
N ARG A 172 -7.36 9.37 -1.83
CA ARG A 172 -7.65 9.75 -3.22
C ARG A 172 -8.68 8.83 -3.88
N ILE A 173 -8.66 7.53 -3.56
CA ILE A 173 -9.68 6.58 -4.05
C ILE A 173 -11.07 7.02 -3.58
N GLU A 174 -11.23 7.35 -2.31
CA GLU A 174 -12.51 7.79 -1.76
C GLU A 174 -12.96 9.13 -2.35
N GLN A 175 -12.02 10.03 -2.65
CA GLN A 175 -12.27 11.30 -3.32
C GLN A 175 -12.45 11.17 -4.87
N GLN A 176 -12.38 9.97 -5.42
CA GLN A 176 -12.40 9.71 -6.87
C GLN A 176 -11.28 10.45 -7.64
N ALA A 177 -10.15 10.71 -6.99
CA ALA A 177 -8.99 11.42 -7.52
C ALA A 177 -7.78 10.50 -7.80
N ALA A 178 -7.85 9.23 -7.42
CA ALA A 178 -6.83 8.24 -7.71
C ALA A 178 -6.95 7.70 -9.15
N THR A 179 -5.83 7.30 -9.72
CA THR A 179 -5.79 6.62 -11.02
C THR A 179 -5.67 5.12 -10.82
N SER A 180 -6.57 4.35 -11.44
CA SER A 180 -6.48 2.89 -11.48
C SER A 180 -5.77 2.43 -12.75
N ILE A 181 -4.95 1.39 -12.62
CA ILE A 181 -4.10 0.86 -13.69
C ILE A 181 -4.35 -0.64 -13.81
N GLY A 182 -4.48 -1.14 -15.02
CA GLY A 182 -4.64 -2.55 -15.33
C GLY A 182 -6.06 -2.94 -15.74
N ASN A 183 -6.32 -4.23 -15.72
CA ASN A 183 -7.58 -4.83 -16.13
C ASN A 183 -8.45 -5.14 -14.89
N PRO A 184 -9.70 -4.60 -14.79
CA PRO A 184 -10.58 -4.85 -13.65
C PRO A 184 -10.86 -6.35 -13.39
N ASN A 185 -10.86 -7.18 -14.43
CA ASN A 185 -11.08 -8.63 -14.30
C ASN A 185 -9.86 -9.35 -13.73
N GLU A 186 -8.69 -8.73 -13.75
CA GLU A 186 -7.43 -9.31 -13.26
C GLU A 186 -7.05 -8.75 -11.89
N GLY A 187 -7.27 -7.47 -11.69
CA GLY A 187 -6.96 -6.69 -10.52
C GLY A 187 -6.37 -5.34 -10.91
N LEU A 188 -6.73 -4.31 -10.16
CA LEU A 188 -6.27 -2.94 -10.39
C LEU A 188 -5.22 -2.56 -9.35
N ILE A 189 -4.22 -1.78 -9.80
CA ILE A 189 -3.29 -1.07 -8.93
C ILE A 189 -3.65 0.41 -8.94
N TRP A 190 -3.69 1.04 -7.77
CA TRP A 190 -4.04 2.45 -7.61
C TRP A 190 -2.82 3.32 -7.30
N ILE A 191 -2.82 4.54 -7.85
CA ILE A 191 -1.81 5.58 -7.62
C ILE A 191 -2.43 6.96 -7.41
#